data_20548ad9f32b20ae96466797e018b99c
#
_entry.id   20548ad9f32b20ae96466797e018b99c
#
_cell.length_a   1.000
_cell.length_b   1.000
_cell.length_c   1.000
_cell.angle_alpha   90.00
_cell.angle_beta   90.00
_cell.angle_gamma   90.00
#
_symmetry.space_group_name_H-M   'P 1'
#
loop_
_entity.id
_entity.type
_entity.pdbx_description
1 polymer ?
#
loop_
_entity_poly.entity_id
_entity_poly.type
_entity_poly.pdbx_seq_one_letter_code
_entity_poly.pdbx_strand_id
1 'polypeptide(L)'
;MTQLEMARQGIISPEMKIVAAQEKLDVEFIRAGIADGNIVIPANNKHKNFTPFGIGKGLRTKVNANLGTSSDFGTIQNELAKLQAAIDVGADTVMDLSTGKDIPAVRRAVMQASTIPVGTVPLYQAAIKAIKESGAIVKMSSDDIFSAIEDHCQDGVDFITVHCGVTRSAIARLKEQGRITDVVSRGGAFTVGWILHNEQENPLFQYYDRLLELAHEYDVTLSLGDGMRPGCLADATDHAQVEELLILGELVQRAWQAGVQVMVEGPGHVPLNQIETNVKLQKSICKGAPFYVLGPLVTDIGAGYDHITGAIGGALAAMYGADFLCYVTPSEHLSLPDVEDVRQGVIASRIAGHAADIAKGVKGAMDWDIKMAHARKALDWEAQAKLTLTPDYSRQVHAKHASGGEACSMCGDYCAMKVVGEYLNIPAPACQD
;
A
#
# COMPACT_ATOMS: atom_id res chain seq x y z
N MET A 1 18.91 -13.08 -12.54
CA MET A 1 17.63 -13.17 -13.31
C MET A 1 16.52 -12.73 -12.39
N THR A 2 15.74 -11.76 -12.81
CA THR A 2 14.62 -11.21 -12.02
C THR A 2 13.35 -12.05 -12.14
N GLN A 3 12.36 -11.83 -11.25
CA GLN A 3 11.04 -12.45 -11.35
C GLN A 3 10.38 -12.21 -12.72
N LEU A 4 10.52 -10.98 -13.26
CA LEU A 4 9.97 -10.63 -14.56
C LEU A 4 10.66 -11.42 -15.71
N GLU A 5 11.98 -11.55 -15.67
CA GLU A 5 12.72 -12.30 -16.67
C GLU A 5 12.39 -13.80 -16.61
N MET A 6 12.34 -14.38 -15.40
CA MET A 6 11.94 -15.78 -15.21
C MET A 6 10.54 -16.02 -15.78
N ALA A 7 9.58 -15.14 -15.46
CA ALA A 7 8.21 -15.25 -15.96
C ALA A 7 8.14 -15.22 -17.49
N ARG A 8 8.88 -14.33 -18.14
CA ARG A 8 8.95 -14.21 -19.61
C ARG A 8 9.60 -15.41 -20.30
N GLN A 9 10.53 -16.08 -19.60
CA GLN A 9 11.14 -17.31 -20.09
C GLN A 9 10.32 -18.57 -19.80
N GLY A 10 9.13 -18.45 -19.22
CA GLY A 10 8.29 -19.57 -18.84
C GLY A 10 8.74 -20.29 -17.56
N ILE A 11 9.66 -19.69 -16.79
CA ILE A 11 10.19 -20.26 -15.55
C ILE A 11 9.29 -19.83 -14.39
N ILE A 12 8.86 -20.80 -13.60
CA ILE A 12 8.05 -20.59 -12.40
C ILE A 12 8.99 -20.56 -11.19
N SER A 13 9.07 -19.41 -10.53
CA SER A 13 9.88 -19.23 -9.31
C SER A 13 9.20 -19.85 -8.07
N PRO A 14 9.94 -20.04 -6.96
CA PRO A 14 9.36 -20.41 -5.68
C PRO A 14 8.33 -19.40 -5.19
N GLU A 15 8.57 -18.10 -5.35
CA GLU A 15 7.69 -16.99 -4.95
C GLU A 15 6.36 -17.04 -5.72
N MET A 16 6.37 -17.31 -7.02
CA MET A 16 5.17 -17.49 -7.83
C MET A 16 4.28 -18.62 -7.31
N LYS A 17 4.89 -19.73 -6.88
CA LYS A 17 4.15 -20.87 -6.30
C LYS A 17 3.48 -20.51 -4.98
N ILE A 18 4.18 -19.77 -4.11
CA ILE A 18 3.65 -19.30 -2.83
C ILE A 18 2.45 -18.37 -3.07
N VAL A 19 2.62 -17.37 -3.94
CA VAL A 19 1.55 -16.42 -4.28
C VAL A 19 0.34 -17.16 -4.89
N ALA A 20 0.55 -18.10 -5.81
CA ALA A 20 -0.52 -18.90 -6.41
C ALA A 20 -1.33 -19.68 -5.36
N ALA A 21 -0.64 -20.28 -4.38
CA ALA A 21 -1.28 -20.98 -3.28
C ALA A 21 -2.10 -20.06 -2.36
N GLN A 22 -1.55 -18.88 -2.01
CA GLN A 22 -2.23 -17.87 -1.20
C GLN A 22 -3.50 -17.33 -1.88
N GLU A 23 -3.43 -17.04 -3.18
CA GLU A 23 -4.52 -16.48 -3.96
C GLU A 23 -5.50 -17.58 -4.49
N LYS A 24 -5.18 -18.86 -4.27
CA LYS A 24 -5.93 -20.02 -4.77
C LYS A 24 -6.11 -19.98 -6.30
N LEU A 25 -5.09 -19.52 -7.00
CA LEU A 25 -5.04 -19.38 -8.45
C LEU A 25 -4.05 -20.36 -9.07
N ASP A 26 -4.17 -20.59 -10.38
CA ASP A 26 -3.18 -21.34 -11.14
C ASP A 26 -1.84 -20.57 -11.14
N VAL A 27 -0.75 -21.28 -10.94
CA VAL A 27 0.59 -20.68 -10.94
C VAL A 27 0.94 -20.08 -12.30
N GLU A 28 0.40 -20.64 -13.38
CA GLU A 28 0.59 -20.11 -14.72
C GLU A 28 -0.12 -18.74 -14.89
N PHE A 29 -1.26 -18.54 -14.22
CA PHE A 29 -1.91 -17.22 -14.16
C PHE A 29 -0.98 -16.18 -13.53
N ILE A 30 -0.32 -16.53 -12.43
CA ILE A 30 0.64 -15.65 -11.75
C ILE A 30 1.83 -15.37 -12.67
N ARG A 31 2.43 -16.42 -13.24
CA ARG A 31 3.56 -16.29 -14.17
C ARG A 31 3.22 -15.38 -15.36
N ALA A 32 2.09 -15.63 -16.01
CA ALA A 32 1.65 -14.82 -17.15
C ALA A 32 1.42 -13.35 -16.76
N GLY A 33 0.75 -13.10 -15.62
CA GLY A 33 0.54 -11.76 -15.10
C GLY A 33 1.83 -11.00 -14.82
N ILE A 34 2.87 -11.68 -14.31
CA ILE A 34 4.21 -11.08 -14.12
C ILE A 34 4.87 -10.83 -15.47
N ALA A 35 4.84 -11.78 -16.40
CA ALA A 35 5.43 -11.63 -17.74
C ALA A 35 4.86 -10.42 -18.49
N ASP A 36 3.56 -10.15 -18.32
CA ASP A 36 2.84 -9.01 -18.89
C ASP A 36 3.04 -7.70 -18.10
N GLY A 37 3.65 -7.74 -16.91
CA GLY A 37 3.84 -6.61 -16.02
C GLY A 37 2.59 -6.19 -15.24
N ASN A 38 1.53 -7.00 -15.24
CA ASN A 38 0.26 -6.72 -14.55
C ASN A 38 0.22 -7.23 -13.11
N ILE A 39 1.21 -8.04 -12.72
CA ILE A 39 1.44 -8.55 -11.37
C ILE A 39 2.91 -8.33 -11.04
N VAL A 40 3.19 -7.94 -9.79
CA VAL A 40 4.55 -7.90 -9.23
C VAL A 40 4.61 -8.75 -7.96
N ILE A 41 5.77 -9.32 -7.69
CA ILE A 41 6.10 -9.97 -6.42
C ILE A 41 7.33 -9.25 -5.87
N PRO A 42 7.17 -8.28 -4.95
CA PRO A 42 8.30 -7.64 -4.30
C PRO A 42 9.07 -8.66 -3.46
N ALA A 43 10.26 -9.01 -3.90
CA ALA A 43 11.08 -10.06 -3.28
C ALA A 43 12.56 -9.87 -3.65
N ASN A 44 13.26 -9.03 -2.89
CA ASN A 44 14.68 -8.81 -3.05
C ASN A 44 15.49 -10.12 -2.87
N ASN A 45 16.45 -10.39 -3.73
CA ASN A 45 17.26 -11.62 -3.68
C ASN A 45 18.12 -11.74 -2.40
N LYS A 46 18.27 -10.67 -1.61
CA LYS A 46 18.96 -10.65 -0.31
C LYS A 46 18.01 -10.90 0.87
N HIS A 47 16.72 -10.59 0.74
CA HIS A 47 15.75 -10.80 1.82
C HIS A 47 15.47 -12.30 2.00
N LYS A 48 15.51 -12.76 3.26
CA LYS A 48 15.28 -14.16 3.62
C LYS A 48 14.24 -14.23 4.73
N ASN A 49 13.58 -15.39 4.84
CA ASN A 49 12.64 -15.69 5.94
C ASN A 49 11.39 -14.79 6.00
N PHE A 50 10.88 -14.40 4.85
CA PHE A 50 9.61 -13.68 4.73
C PHE A 50 8.64 -14.42 3.82
N THR A 51 7.37 -14.05 3.89
CA THR A 51 6.32 -14.57 3.01
C THR A 51 6.09 -13.57 1.87
N PRO A 52 6.41 -13.92 0.61
CA PRO A 52 6.16 -13.04 -0.53
C PRO A 52 4.66 -12.89 -0.80
N PHE A 53 4.24 -11.72 -1.26
CA PHE A 53 2.89 -11.43 -1.72
C PHE A 53 2.90 -10.93 -3.16
N GLY A 54 1.87 -11.32 -3.93
CA GLY A 54 1.64 -10.77 -5.26
C GLY A 54 0.74 -9.54 -5.18
N ILE A 55 1.05 -8.51 -5.97
CA ILE A 55 0.27 -7.29 -6.11
C ILE A 55 -0.09 -7.13 -7.58
N GLY A 56 -1.39 -7.04 -7.92
CA GLY A 56 -1.78 -6.81 -9.30
C GLY A 56 -3.11 -7.44 -9.69
N LYS A 57 -3.35 -7.43 -10.99
CA LYS A 57 -4.61 -7.80 -11.62
C LYS A 57 -5.07 -9.22 -11.27
N GLY A 58 -6.31 -9.34 -10.81
CA GLY A 58 -6.94 -10.61 -10.51
C GLY A 58 -6.60 -11.20 -9.14
N LEU A 59 -5.70 -10.56 -8.39
CA LEU A 59 -5.35 -10.92 -7.03
C LEU A 59 -6.23 -10.17 -6.03
N ARG A 60 -6.23 -10.65 -4.79
CA ARG A 60 -6.80 -9.93 -3.66
C ARG A 60 -6.12 -8.55 -3.53
N THR A 61 -6.89 -7.51 -3.22
CA THR A 61 -6.36 -6.18 -2.92
C THR A 61 -5.44 -6.24 -1.71
N LYS A 62 -4.22 -5.73 -1.84
CA LYS A 62 -3.20 -5.72 -0.79
C LYS A 62 -3.22 -4.43 0.03
N VAL A 63 -2.73 -4.50 1.24
CA VAL A 63 -2.65 -3.38 2.17
C VAL A 63 -1.22 -3.20 2.67
N ASN A 64 -0.70 -1.98 2.53
CA ASN A 64 0.57 -1.56 3.10
C ASN A 64 0.35 -0.71 4.36
N ALA A 65 1.17 -0.92 5.37
CA ALA A 65 1.27 -0.06 6.54
C ALA A 65 2.59 0.72 6.55
N ASN A 66 2.52 2.03 6.77
CA ASN A 66 3.70 2.87 6.89
C ASN A 66 4.18 2.92 8.35
N LEU A 67 5.47 2.78 8.52
CA LEU A 67 6.20 2.91 9.78
C LEU A 67 7.23 4.03 9.63
N GLY A 68 7.88 4.40 10.70
CA GLY A 68 9.07 5.24 10.60
C GLY A 68 9.17 6.28 11.71
N THR A 69 10.39 6.55 12.11
CA THR A 69 10.75 7.60 13.07
C THR A 69 10.74 8.97 12.40
N SER A 70 10.40 10.01 13.17
CA SER A 70 10.60 11.41 12.77
C SER A 70 11.88 11.97 13.44
N SER A 71 12.22 13.24 13.13
CA SER A 71 13.36 13.92 13.77
C SER A 71 13.27 13.95 15.29
N ASP A 72 12.05 14.08 15.82
CA ASP A 72 11.78 14.35 17.22
C ASP A 72 11.17 13.15 17.97
N PHE A 73 10.56 12.21 17.25
CA PHE A 73 9.80 11.11 17.85
C PHE A 73 10.10 9.77 17.18
N GLY A 74 9.95 8.73 17.98
CA GLY A 74 10.09 7.34 17.56
C GLY A 74 11.43 6.73 17.97
N THR A 75 11.36 5.48 18.40
CA THR A 75 12.51 4.62 18.70
C THR A 75 12.40 3.35 17.87
N ILE A 76 13.50 2.63 17.69
CA ILE A 76 13.48 1.32 17.04
C ILE A 76 12.43 0.40 17.68
N GLN A 77 12.33 0.38 19.01
CA GLN A 77 11.37 -0.45 19.73
C GLN A 77 9.92 -0.08 19.40
N ASN A 78 9.61 1.22 19.29
CA ASN A 78 8.28 1.67 18.90
C ASN A 78 7.96 1.25 17.45
N GLU A 79 8.92 1.36 16.54
CA GLU A 79 8.71 0.96 15.15
C GLU A 79 8.54 -0.56 15.00
N LEU A 80 9.27 -1.36 15.79
CA LEU A 80 9.07 -2.81 15.84
C LEU A 80 7.72 -3.19 16.46
N ALA A 81 7.23 -2.45 17.45
CA ALA A 81 5.89 -2.66 18.01
C ALA A 81 4.79 -2.33 16.97
N LYS A 82 4.95 -1.25 16.18
CA LYS A 82 4.07 -0.91 15.09
C LYS A 82 4.11 -1.96 13.96
N LEU A 83 5.31 -2.45 13.62
CA LEU A 83 5.48 -3.55 12.66
C LEU A 83 4.69 -4.79 13.08
N GLN A 84 4.86 -5.22 14.34
CA GLN A 84 4.14 -6.39 14.86
C GLN A 84 2.62 -6.17 14.83
N ALA A 85 2.15 -5.00 15.24
CA ALA A 85 0.73 -4.65 15.21
C ALA A 85 0.15 -4.67 13.78
N ALA A 86 0.90 -4.19 12.79
CA ALA A 86 0.49 -4.25 11.39
C ALA A 86 0.37 -5.70 10.89
N ILE A 87 1.36 -6.54 11.21
CA ILE A 87 1.36 -7.97 10.86
C ILE A 87 0.19 -8.69 11.53
N ASP A 88 -0.03 -8.48 12.84
CA ASP A 88 -1.09 -9.14 13.62
C ASP A 88 -2.49 -8.89 13.05
N VAL A 89 -2.73 -7.69 12.51
CA VAL A 89 -4.03 -7.36 11.89
C VAL A 89 -4.02 -7.56 10.37
N GLY A 90 -2.95 -8.13 9.82
CA GLY A 90 -2.84 -8.67 8.48
C GLY A 90 -2.52 -7.64 7.40
N ALA A 91 -1.63 -6.71 7.66
CA ALA A 91 -0.97 -5.97 6.58
C ALA A 91 -0.20 -6.95 5.67
N ASP A 92 -0.20 -6.69 4.38
CA ASP A 92 0.49 -7.51 3.38
C ASP A 92 1.94 -7.08 3.21
N THR A 93 2.23 -5.80 3.41
CA THR A 93 3.56 -5.20 3.37
C THR A 93 3.67 -4.09 4.41
N VAL A 94 4.90 -3.68 4.67
CA VAL A 94 5.17 -2.46 5.43
C VAL A 94 6.16 -1.58 4.67
N MET A 95 6.11 -0.26 4.92
CA MET A 95 7.14 0.66 4.45
C MET A 95 7.78 1.39 5.63
N ASP A 96 9.12 1.39 5.69
CA ASP A 96 9.88 2.25 6.60
C ASP A 96 10.12 3.62 5.97
N LEU A 97 9.43 4.62 6.49
CA LEU A 97 9.51 6.03 6.07
C LEU A 97 10.33 6.88 7.04
N SER A 98 11.24 6.28 7.77
CA SER A 98 12.05 6.94 8.79
C SER A 98 12.82 8.15 8.25
N THR A 99 12.75 9.24 9.03
CA THR A 99 13.53 10.48 8.82
C THR A 99 14.27 10.90 10.10
N GLY A 100 14.33 10.02 11.10
CA GLY A 100 15.03 10.25 12.36
C GLY A 100 16.54 10.17 12.25
N LYS A 101 17.20 10.06 13.41
CA LYS A 101 18.67 10.21 13.53
C LYS A 101 19.48 9.10 12.85
N ASP A 102 18.98 7.86 12.86
CA ASP A 102 19.71 6.68 12.36
C ASP A 102 18.79 5.82 11.48
N ILE A 103 18.53 6.30 10.27
CA ILE A 103 17.66 5.62 9.29
C ILE A 103 18.18 4.20 8.99
N PRO A 104 19.50 3.98 8.74
CA PRO A 104 20.00 2.63 8.45
C PRO A 104 19.79 1.62 9.59
N ALA A 105 19.88 2.06 10.85
CA ALA A 105 19.65 1.17 11.99
C ALA A 105 18.16 0.79 12.11
N VAL A 106 17.24 1.74 11.92
CA VAL A 106 15.80 1.46 11.92
C VAL A 106 15.46 0.49 10.78
N ARG A 107 15.89 0.79 9.54
CA ARG A 107 15.66 -0.08 8.39
C ARG A 107 16.13 -1.50 8.62
N ARG A 108 17.39 -1.70 9.07
CA ARG A 108 17.91 -3.04 9.34
C ARG A 108 17.15 -3.76 10.43
N ALA A 109 16.71 -3.06 11.47
CA ALA A 109 15.90 -3.65 12.53
C ALA A 109 14.51 -4.10 12.00
N VAL A 110 13.86 -3.28 11.16
CA VAL A 110 12.60 -3.62 10.50
C VAL A 110 12.80 -4.82 9.56
N MET A 111 13.83 -4.80 8.70
CA MET A 111 14.15 -5.90 7.80
C MET A 111 14.38 -7.22 8.54
N GLN A 112 15.10 -7.18 9.66
CA GLN A 112 15.37 -8.37 10.45
C GLN A 112 14.12 -8.95 11.14
N ALA A 113 13.19 -8.08 11.55
CA ALA A 113 12.00 -8.48 12.30
C ALA A 113 10.79 -8.79 11.40
N SER A 114 10.76 -8.27 10.17
CA SER A 114 9.63 -8.43 9.27
C SER A 114 9.53 -9.85 8.72
N THR A 115 8.31 -10.38 8.71
CA THR A 115 7.95 -11.65 8.04
C THR A 115 7.17 -11.42 6.74
N ILE A 116 7.02 -10.16 6.33
CA ILE A 116 6.33 -9.71 5.11
C ILE A 116 7.24 -8.75 4.33
N PRO A 117 6.97 -8.49 3.03
CA PRO A 117 7.81 -7.59 2.25
C PRO A 117 7.91 -6.19 2.83
N VAL A 118 9.09 -5.59 2.71
CA VAL A 118 9.41 -4.26 3.24
C VAL A 118 9.74 -3.29 2.11
N GLY A 119 9.06 -2.15 2.11
CA GLY A 119 9.35 -1.03 1.23
C GLY A 119 10.04 0.13 1.94
N THR A 120 10.67 1.01 1.17
CA THR A 120 11.33 2.22 1.70
C THR A 120 11.35 3.36 0.69
N VAL A 121 11.79 4.55 1.14
CA VAL A 121 12.03 5.73 0.29
C VAL A 121 13.49 6.16 0.43
N PRO A 122 14.43 5.64 -0.40
CA PRO A 122 15.86 5.92 -0.26
C PRO A 122 16.24 7.41 -0.29
N LEU A 123 15.45 8.21 -1.02
CA LEU A 123 15.63 9.66 -1.08
C LEU A 123 15.64 10.32 0.30
N TYR A 124 14.91 9.76 1.29
CA TYR A 124 14.92 10.31 2.65
C TYR A 124 16.28 10.17 3.33
N GLN A 125 16.94 9.02 3.15
CA GLN A 125 18.30 8.82 3.66
C GLN A 125 19.30 9.82 3.03
N ALA A 126 19.28 9.97 1.70
CA ALA A 126 20.13 10.92 1.00
C ALA A 126 19.90 12.37 1.46
N ALA A 127 18.63 12.77 1.61
CA ALA A 127 18.27 14.11 2.07
C ALA A 127 18.73 14.39 3.50
N ILE A 128 18.51 13.46 4.44
CA ILE A 128 18.92 13.61 5.84
C ILE A 128 20.46 13.61 5.97
N LYS A 129 21.15 12.80 5.16
CA LYS A 129 22.62 12.83 5.05
C LYS A 129 23.09 14.22 4.60
N ALA A 130 22.52 14.77 3.52
CA ALA A 130 22.88 16.08 3.00
C ALA A 130 22.63 17.21 4.02
N ILE A 131 21.54 17.14 4.82
CA ILE A 131 21.31 18.10 5.91
C ILE A 131 22.45 18.02 6.94
N LYS A 132 22.87 16.82 7.36
CA LYS A 132 23.92 16.62 8.35
C LYS A 132 25.29 17.11 7.85
N GLU A 133 25.62 16.84 6.61
CA GLU A 133 26.96 17.11 6.04
C GLU A 133 27.09 18.52 5.44
N SER A 134 26.02 19.02 4.83
CA SER A 134 26.04 20.24 4.02
C SER A 134 25.00 21.30 4.41
N GLY A 135 24.17 21.00 5.42
CA GLY A 135 23.20 21.93 6.00
C GLY A 135 21.90 22.12 5.20
N ALA A 136 21.73 21.45 4.03
CA ALA A 136 20.51 21.60 3.24
C ALA A 136 20.25 20.38 2.33
N ILE A 137 18.97 19.99 2.18
CA ILE A 137 18.53 18.90 1.30
C ILE A 137 18.96 19.11 -0.15
N VAL A 138 18.86 20.33 -0.64
CA VAL A 138 19.16 20.69 -2.04
C VAL A 138 20.63 20.51 -2.43
N LYS A 139 21.51 20.28 -1.47
CA LYS A 139 22.95 20.03 -1.69
C LYS A 139 23.28 18.54 -1.86
N MET A 140 22.32 17.63 -1.74
CA MET A 140 22.58 16.22 -2.06
C MET A 140 23.00 16.09 -3.54
N SER A 141 24.00 15.27 -3.80
CA SER A 141 24.43 14.94 -5.15
C SER A 141 23.60 13.79 -5.72
N SER A 142 23.67 13.60 -7.05
CA SER A 142 23.09 12.42 -7.67
C SER A 142 23.71 11.14 -7.09
N ASP A 143 25.01 11.13 -6.79
CA ASP A 143 25.69 9.96 -6.22
C ASP A 143 25.25 9.67 -4.78
N ASP A 144 24.89 10.68 -3.98
CA ASP A 144 24.29 10.45 -2.66
C ASP A 144 22.95 9.73 -2.76
N ILE A 145 22.12 10.12 -3.76
CA ILE A 145 20.83 9.47 -4.01
C ILE A 145 21.04 8.01 -4.41
N PHE A 146 21.91 7.74 -5.38
CA PHE A 146 22.17 6.38 -5.86
C PHE A 146 22.87 5.50 -4.84
N SER A 147 23.76 6.07 -4.02
CA SER A 147 24.38 5.35 -2.89
C SER A 147 23.31 4.94 -1.85
N ALA A 148 22.37 5.82 -1.55
CA ALA A 148 21.27 5.47 -0.65
C ALA A 148 20.38 4.36 -1.25
N ILE A 149 20.09 4.38 -2.55
CA ILE A 149 19.35 3.30 -3.22
C ILE A 149 20.09 1.98 -3.09
N GLU A 150 21.39 1.97 -3.39
CA GLU A 150 22.22 0.77 -3.29
C GLU A 150 22.27 0.22 -1.86
N ASP A 151 22.43 1.08 -0.84
CA ASP A 151 22.36 0.69 0.58
C ASP A 151 21.05 -0.05 0.91
N HIS A 152 19.91 0.49 0.44
CA HIS A 152 18.61 -0.12 0.67
C HIS A 152 18.44 -1.48 -0.04
N CYS A 153 18.93 -1.56 -1.28
CA CYS A 153 18.94 -2.81 -2.04
C CYS A 153 19.82 -3.88 -1.36
N GLN A 154 20.99 -3.49 -0.87
CA GLN A 154 21.93 -4.38 -0.16
C GLN A 154 21.39 -4.87 1.17
N ASP A 155 20.66 -4.02 1.91
CA ASP A 155 19.98 -4.38 3.17
C ASP A 155 18.76 -5.31 2.95
N GLY A 156 18.38 -5.58 1.69
CA GLY A 156 17.34 -6.56 1.33
C GLY A 156 15.94 -5.97 1.17
N VAL A 157 15.80 -4.65 1.05
CA VAL A 157 14.49 -4.00 0.83
C VAL A 157 13.84 -4.52 -0.45
N ASP A 158 12.55 -4.91 -0.38
CA ASP A 158 11.84 -5.62 -1.45
C ASP A 158 11.30 -4.69 -2.54
N PHE A 159 10.90 -3.47 -2.14
CA PHE A 159 10.48 -2.44 -3.08
C PHE A 159 10.88 -1.05 -2.57
N ILE A 160 11.15 -0.15 -3.51
CA ILE A 160 11.55 1.21 -3.19
C ILE A 160 10.67 2.21 -3.93
N THR A 161 10.23 3.26 -3.19
CA THR A 161 9.54 4.38 -3.81
C THR A 161 10.55 5.37 -4.35
N VAL A 162 10.41 5.70 -5.64
CA VAL A 162 11.28 6.59 -6.40
C VAL A 162 10.45 7.61 -7.17
N HIS A 163 10.65 8.89 -6.87
CA HIS A 163 9.86 10.01 -7.43
C HIS A 163 10.41 10.45 -8.81
N CYS A 164 10.53 9.49 -9.74
CA CYS A 164 11.10 9.72 -11.07
C CYS A 164 10.23 10.63 -11.95
N GLY A 165 8.91 10.69 -11.71
CA GLY A 165 7.97 11.48 -12.50
C GLY A 165 7.97 12.97 -12.17
N VAL A 166 8.60 13.40 -11.08
CA VAL A 166 8.76 14.80 -10.71
C VAL A 166 9.85 15.43 -11.61
N THR A 167 9.44 16.07 -12.68
CA THR A 167 10.33 16.67 -13.68
C THR A 167 10.15 18.17 -13.77
N ARG A 168 11.04 18.83 -14.50
CA ARG A 168 10.90 20.26 -14.81
C ARG A 168 9.60 20.58 -15.55
N SER A 169 9.11 19.67 -16.41
CA SER A 169 7.83 19.84 -17.10
C SER A 169 6.65 19.77 -16.13
N ALA A 170 6.62 18.80 -15.22
CA ALA A 170 5.58 18.69 -14.20
C ALA A 170 5.55 19.93 -13.27
N ILE A 171 6.73 20.44 -12.88
CA ILE A 171 6.85 21.69 -12.10
C ILE A 171 6.34 22.90 -12.89
N ALA A 172 6.59 22.97 -14.21
CA ALA A 172 6.06 24.04 -15.05
C ALA A 172 4.53 24.04 -15.07
N ARG A 173 3.89 22.84 -15.18
CA ARG A 173 2.43 22.71 -15.09
C ARG A 173 1.89 23.16 -13.74
N LEU A 174 2.57 22.76 -12.64
CA LEU A 174 2.21 23.22 -11.29
C LEU A 174 2.23 24.74 -11.17
N LYS A 175 3.29 25.40 -11.67
CA LYS A 175 3.43 26.85 -11.63
C LYS A 175 2.40 27.58 -12.50
N GLU A 176 2.05 27.01 -13.64
CA GLU A 176 1.08 27.59 -14.59
C GLU A 176 -0.34 27.58 -14.02
N GLN A 177 -0.75 26.49 -13.41
CA GLN A 177 -2.09 26.30 -12.87
C GLN A 177 -2.23 26.82 -11.42
N GLY A 178 -1.22 26.59 -10.59
CA GLY A 178 -1.27 26.79 -9.15
C GLY A 178 -2.06 25.70 -8.44
N ARG A 179 -1.87 25.58 -7.13
CA ARG A 179 -2.59 24.68 -6.22
C ARG A 179 -2.84 25.35 -4.88
N ILE A 180 -3.82 24.85 -4.14
CA ILE A 180 -4.08 25.28 -2.76
C ILE A 180 -2.99 24.73 -1.81
N THR A 181 -2.59 23.47 -1.99
CA THR A 181 -1.66 22.78 -1.08
C THR A 181 -0.28 22.52 -1.69
N ASP A 182 -0.01 23.07 -2.88
CA ASP A 182 1.26 22.91 -3.62
C ASP A 182 1.68 21.43 -3.75
N VAL A 183 2.83 21.05 -3.16
CA VAL A 183 3.40 19.70 -3.21
C VAL A 183 3.45 19.11 -1.80
N VAL A 184 2.59 18.15 -1.52
CA VAL A 184 2.44 17.53 -0.20
C VAL A 184 3.23 16.23 -0.04
N SER A 185 3.63 15.59 -1.13
CA SER A 185 4.55 14.45 -1.10
C SER A 185 5.90 14.89 -0.57
N ARG A 186 6.39 14.28 0.51
CA ARG A 186 7.71 14.59 1.07
C ARG A 186 8.83 14.38 0.06
N GLY A 187 8.82 13.23 -0.64
CA GLY A 187 9.80 12.96 -1.69
C GLY A 187 9.62 13.87 -2.90
N GLY A 188 8.38 14.18 -3.27
CA GLY A 188 8.06 15.16 -4.29
C GLY A 188 8.63 16.56 -3.94
N ALA A 189 8.39 17.05 -2.71
CA ALA A 189 8.87 18.35 -2.25
C ALA A 189 10.40 18.42 -2.22
N PHE A 190 11.08 17.36 -1.76
CA PHE A 190 12.55 17.29 -1.78
C PHE A 190 13.08 17.37 -3.21
N THR A 191 12.46 16.64 -4.15
CA THR A 191 12.84 16.64 -5.56
C THR A 191 12.56 17.97 -6.23
N VAL A 192 11.39 18.59 -6.00
CA VAL A 192 11.06 19.93 -6.52
C VAL A 192 12.05 20.97 -6.01
N GLY A 193 12.34 20.99 -4.71
CA GLY A 193 13.32 21.89 -4.12
C GLY A 193 14.71 21.72 -4.73
N TRP A 194 15.13 20.47 -4.94
CA TRP A 194 16.42 20.16 -5.56
C TRP A 194 16.49 20.65 -7.02
N ILE A 195 15.47 20.35 -7.83
CA ILE A 195 15.39 20.76 -9.25
C ILE A 195 15.48 22.30 -9.38
N LEU A 196 14.68 23.00 -8.56
CA LEU A 196 14.60 24.46 -8.63
C LEU A 196 15.89 25.15 -8.15
N HIS A 197 16.54 24.60 -7.11
CA HIS A 197 17.78 25.15 -6.57
C HIS A 197 18.97 24.95 -7.50
N ASN A 198 19.09 23.73 -8.06
CA ASN A 198 20.24 23.36 -8.89
C ASN A 198 20.03 23.70 -10.38
N GLU A 199 18.83 24.11 -10.78
CA GLU A 199 18.43 24.37 -12.17
C GLU A 199 18.69 23.18 -13.12
N GLN A 200 18.65 21.96 -12.56
CA GLN A 200 18.89 20.70 -13.25
C GLN A 200 17.63 19.82 -13.25
N GLU A 201 17.60 18.81 -14.12
CA GLU A 201 16.54 17.81 -14.13
C GLU A 201 16.69 16.84 -12.96
N ASN A 202 15.59 16.24 -12.52
CA ASN A 202 15.54 15.20 -11.51
C ASN A 202 16.57 14.11 -11.77
N PRO A 203 17.53 13.84 -10.89
CA PRO A 203 18.53 12.79 -11.10
C PRO A 203 17.93 11.39 -11.30
N LEU A 204 16.81 11.07 -10.64
CA LEU A 204 16.13 9.78 -10.79
C LEU A 204 15.46 9.62 -12.17
N PHE A 205 15.06 10.71 -12.79
CA PHE A 205 14.56 10.71 -14.18
C PHE A 205 15.73 10.70 -15.17
N GLN A 206 16.71 11.58 -14.97
CA GLN A 206 17.84 11.76 -15.88
C GLN A 206 18.72 10.50 -15.99
N TYR A 207 18.98 9.86 -14.86
CA TYR A 207 19.80 8.65 -14.78
C TYR A 207 18.96 7.38 -14.50
N TYR A 208 17.77 7.30 -15.11
CA TYR A 208 16.84 6.20 -14.86
C TYR A 208 17.43 4.84 -15.18
N ASP A 209 18.31 4.75 -16.18
CA ASP A 209 18.96 3.49 -16.53
C ASP A 209 19.89 2.98 -15.40
N ARG A 210 20.59 3.87 -14.69
CA ARG A 210 21.38 3.52 -13.49
C ARG A 210 20.48 2.97 -12.36
N LEU A 211 19.27 3.52 -12.21
CA LEU A 211 18.28 3.01 -11.26
C LEU A 211 17.83 1.60 -11.67
N LEU A 212 17.57 1.39 -12.96
CA LEU A 212 17.16 0.08 -13.48
C LEU A 212 18.25 -0.99 -13.32
N GLU A 213 19.52 -0.64 -13.49
CA GLU A 213 20.64 -1.54 -13.24
C GLU A 213 20.66 -2.03 -11.78
N LEU A 214 20.52 -1.13 -10.81
CA LEU A 214 20.47 -1.49 -9.40
C LEU A 214 19.23 -2.34 -9.08
N ALA A 215 18.05 -1.93 -9.55
CA ALA A 215 16.82 -2.67 -9.32
C ALA A 215 16.87 -4.08 -9.92
N HIS A 216 17.48 -4.24 -11.10
CA HIS A 216 17.69 -5.53 -11.75
C HIS A 216 18.68 -6.44 -10.99
N GLU A 217 19.79 -5.88 -10.51
CA GLU A 217 20.82 -6.65 -9.77
C GLU A 217 20.24 -7.31 -8.52
N TYR A 218 19.40 -6.58 -7.77
CA TYR A 218 18.85 -7.05 -6.50
C TYR A 218 17.41 -7.62 -6.62
N ASP A 219 16.82 -7.60 -7.82
CA ASP A 219 15.40 -7.93 -8.08
C ASP A 219 14.44 -7.11 -7.20
N VAL A 220 14.72 -5.82 -7.04
CA VAL A 220 13.91 -4.88 -6.28
C VAL A 220 12.79 -4.35 -7.17
N THR A 221 11.55 -4.40 -6.66
CA THR A 221 10.41 -3.79 -7.36
C THR A 221 10.44 -2.28 -7.20
N LEU A 222 10.35 -1.54 -8.32
CA LEU A 222 10.20 -0.09 -8.28
C LEU A 222 8.74 0.29 -8.02
N SER A 223 8.50 1.14 -7.02
CA SER A 223 7.26 1.88 -6.83
C SER A 223 7.49 3.29 -7.35
N LEU A 224 6.95 3.59 -8.54
CA LEU A 224 7.10 4.91 -9.15
C LEU A 224 6.20 5.91 -8.43
N GLY A 225 6.83 6.74 -7.59
CA GLY A 225 6.16 7.62 -6.64
C GLY A 225 5.39 8.75 -7.30
N ASP A 226 4.26 9.11 -6.72
CA ASP A 226 3.38 10.21 -7.12
C ASP A 226 3.75 11.53 -6.43
N GLY A 227 4.90 12.09 -6.76
CA GLY A 227 5.41 13.32 -6.15
C GLY A 227 4.49 14.53 -6.34
N MET A 228 3.70 14.53 -7.41
CA MET A 228 2.71 15.56 -7.73
C MET A 228 1.28 15.16 -7.31
N ARG A 229 1.10 14.21 -6.37
CA ARG A 229 -0.24 13.89 -5.86
C ARG A 229 -0.89 15.12 -5.19
N PRO A 230 -2.23 15.29 -5.33
CA PRO A 230 -2.94 16.38 -4.68
C PRO A 230 -2.96 16.20 -3.15
N GLY A 231 -2.85 17.31 -2.42
CA GLY A 231 -2.93 17.37 -0.96
C GLY A 231 -4.29 17.80 -0.42
N CYS A 232 -5.24 18.10 -1.30
CA CYS A 232 -6.64 18.37 -0.99
C CYS A 232 -7.51 18.04 -2.19
N LEU A 233 -8.83 17.92 -1.97
CA LEU A 233 -9.78 17.57 -3.03
C LEU A 233 -9.81 18.59 -4.17
N ALA A 234 -9.58 19.86 -3.88
CA ALA A 234 -9.63 20.92 -4.88
C ALA A 234 -8.47 20.86 -5.90
N ASP A 235 -7.36 20.24 -5.51
CA ASP A 235 -6.19 20.09 -6.36
C ASP A 235 -6.21 18.76 -7.16
N ALA A 236 -7.22 17.91 -6.96
CA ALA A 236 -7.28 16.59 -7.57
C ALA A 236 -7.41 16.64 -9.10
N THR A 237 -6.69 15.74 -9.78
CA THR A 237 -6.75 15.53 -11.23
C THR A 237 -6.32 16.78 -12.02
N ASP A 238 -5.40 17.55 -11.47
CA ASP A 238 -4.85 18.73 -12.11
C ASP A 238 -3.79 18.41 -13.18
N HIS A 239 -3.31 19.44 -13.87
CA HIS A 239 -2.32 19.27 -14.94
C HIS A 239 -1.00 18.68 -14.45
N ALA A 240 -0.54 19.05 -13.23
CA ALA A 240 0.72 18.54 -12.70
C ALA A 240 0.64 17.05 -12.35
N GLN A 241 -0.47 16.60 -11.74
CA GLN A 241 -0.72 15.18 -11.47
C GLN A 241 -0.79 14.36 -12.77
N VAL A 242 -1.51 14.87 -13.78
CA VAL A 242 -1.66 14.14 -15.06
C VAL A 242 -0.34 14.13 -15.84
N GLU A 243 0.42 15.23 -15.86
CA GLU A 243 1.74 15.29 -16.49
C GLU A 243 2.71 14.27 -15.88
N GLU A 244 2.77 14.20 -14.54
CA GLU A 244 3.56 13.17 -13.86
C GLU A 244 3.14 11.76 -14.27
N LEU A 245 1.84 11.49 -14.31
CA LEU A 245 1.33 10.16 -14.70
C LEU A 245 1.72 9.77 -16.13
N LEU A 246 1.72 10.72 -17.08
CA LEU A 246 2.17 10.47 -18.44
C LEU A 246 3.65 10.06 -18.47
N ILE A 247 4.50 10.76 -17.72
CA ILE A 247 5.92 10.44 -17.57
C ILE A 247 6.10 9.05 -16.95
N LEU A 248 5.35 8.74 -15.88
CA LEU A 248 5.40 7.44 -15.23
C LEU A 248 5.02 6.30 -16.19
N GLY A 249 4.05 6.53 -17.08
CA GLY A 249 3.68 5.55 -18.11
C GLY A 249 4.81 5.21 -19.09
N GLU A 250 5.67 6.17 -19.42
CA GLU A 250 6.87 5.94 -20.23
C GLU A 250 7.94 5.18 -19.45
N LEU A 251 8.14 5.55 -18.18
CA LEU A 251 9.12 4.90 -17.31
C LEU A 251 8.76 3.45 -16.99
N VAL A 252 7.47 3.12 -16.86
CA VAL A 252 6.99 1.73 -16.73
C VAL A 252 7.48 0.87 -17.89
N GLN A 253 7.34 1.34 -19.12
CA GLN A 253 7.75 0.57 -20.30
C GLN A 253 9.28 0.37 -20.33
N ARG A 254 10.06 1.38 -19.96
CA ARG A 254 11.53 1.27 -19.85
C ARG A 254 11.94 0.25 -18.79
N ALA A 255 11.27 0.26 -17.61
CA ALA A 255 11.54 -0.72 -16.55
C ALA A 255 11.26 -2.15 -17.04
N TRP A 256 10.13 -2.39 -17.69
CA TRP A 256 9.82 -3.70 -18.25
C TRP A 256 10.81 -4.17 -19.33
N GLN A 257 11.31 -3.26 -20.16
CA GLN A 257 12.35 -3.57 -21.16
C GLN A 257 13.67 -3.98 -20.50
N ALA A 258 14.00 -3.36 -19.37
CA ALA A 258 15.17 -3.69 -18.55
C ALA A 258 14.98 -4.93 -17.64
N GLY A 259 13.84 -5.62 -17.71
CA GLY A 259 13.56 -6.79 -16.88
C GLY A 259 13.24 -6.48 -15.42
N VAL A 260 12.84 -5.25 -15.09
CA VAL A 260 12.53 -4.78 -13.73
C VAL A 260 11.03 -4.73 -13.48
N GLN A 261 10.59 -5.31 -12.36
CA GLN A 261 9.21 -5.21 -11.90
C GLN A 261 8.91 -3.77 -11.44
N VAL A 262 7.72 -3.28 -11.78
CA VAL A 262 7.32 -1.92 -11.46
C VAL A 262 5.84 -1.85 -11.11
N MET A 263 5.50 -1.05 -10.09
CA MET A 263 4.17 -0.57 -9.77
C MET A 263 4.17 0.96 -9.76
N VAL A 264 3.00 1.57 -9.84
CA VAL A 264 2.83 3.03 -9.92
C VAL A 264 2.04 3.51 -8.72
N GLU A 265 2.50 4.59 -8.08
CA GLU A 265 1.75 5.24 -7.00
C GLU A 265 0.72 6.22 -7.56
N GLY A 266 -0.29 6.52 -6.77
CA GLY A 266 -1.37 7.39 -7.17
C GLY A 266 -1.99 8.18 -6.03
N PRO A 267 -2.94 9.08 -6.35
CA PRO A 267 -3.33 10.19 -5.51
C PRO A 267 -3.94 9.80 -4.17
N GLY A 268 -3.71 10.66 -3.17
CA GLY A 268 -4.24 10.52 -1.81
C GLY A 268 -5.53 11.29 -1.54
N HIS A 269 -5.78 12.42 -2.21
CA HIS A 269 -6.99 13.24 -2.04
C HIS A 269 -7.73 13.34 -3.36
N VAL A 270 -8.88 12.63 -3.46
CA VAL A 270 -9.66 12.59 -4.71
C VAL A 270 -11.15 12.61 -4.38
N PRO A 271 -11.92 13.56 -4.94
CA PRO A 271 -13.37 13.54 -4.82
C PRO A 271 -13.94 12.21 -5.30
N LEU A 272 -14.97 11.73 -4.62
CA LEU A 272 -15.56 10.40 -4.83
C LEU A 272 -15.87 10.11 -6.31
N ASN A 273 -16.41 11.11 -7.02
CA ASN A 273 -16.79 11.02 -8.42
C ASN A 273 -15.61 11.04 -9.42
N GLN A 274 -14.37 11.29 -8.95
CA GLN A 274 -13.19 11.30 -9.80
C GLN A 274 -12.31 10.05 -9.62
N ILE A 275 -12.57 9.21 -8.62
CA ILE A 275 -11.76 8.02 -8.32
C ILE A 275 -11.72 7.06 -9.51
N GLU A 276 -12.88 6.74 -10.10
CA GLU A 276 -12.95 5.87 -11.28
C GLU A 276 -12.08 6.39 -12.43
N THR A 277 -12.17 7.69 -12.71
CA THR A 277 -11.39 8.32 -13.79
C THR A 277 -9.89 8.21 -13.51
N ASN A 278 -9.44 8.51 -12.29
CA ASN A 278 -8.02 8.41 -11.93
C ASN A 278 -7.48 6.99 -12.08
N VAL A 279 -8.23 5.98 -11.61
CA VAL A 279 -7.81 4.58 -11.71
C VAL A 279 -7.76 4.11 -13.16
N LYS A 280 -8.81 4.40 -13.96
CA LYS A 280 -8.85 4.01 -15.38
C LYS A 280 -7.77 4.72 -16.20
N LEU A 281 -7.49 5.98 -15.89
CA LEU A 281 -6.44 6.75 -16.54
C LEU A 281 -5.07 6.11 -16.30
N GLN A 282 -4.74 5.80 -15.04
CA GLN A 282 -3.50 5.10 -14.69
C GLN A 282 -3.38 3.76 -15.42
N LYS A 283 -4.42 2.92 -15.35
CA LYS A 283 -4.40 1.60 -16.02
C LYS A 283 -4.20 1.70 -17.52
N SER A 284 -4.76 2.72 -18.15
CA SER A 284 -4.59 2.97 -19.59
C SER A 284 -3.18 3.45 -19.93
N ILE A 285 -2.70 4.49 -19.24
CA ILE A 285 -1.40 5.12 -19.51
C ILE A 285 -0.25 4.17 -19.13
N CYS A 286 -0.34 3.54 -17.97
CA CYS A 286 0.69 2.62 -17.45
C CYS A 286 0.49 1.16 -17.90
N LYS A 287 -0.33 0.91 -18.94
CA LYS A 287 -0.52 -0.40 -19.59
C LYS A 287 -0.90 -1.54 -18.61
N GLY A 288 -1.65 -1.24 -17.55
CA GLY A 288 -2.11 -2.22 -16.57
C GLY A 288 -1.13 -2.49 -15.43
N ALA A 289 0.00 -1.80 -15.34
CA ALA A 289 0.91 -1.91 -14.20
C ALA A 289 0.14 -1.80 -12.87
N PRO A 290 0.53 -2.55 -11.82
CA PRO A 290 -0.13 -2.47 -10.53
C PRO A 290 -0.20 -1.04 -10.00
N PHE A 291 -1.34 -0.68 -9.41
CA PHE A 291 -1.62 0.67 -8.94
C PHE A 291 -1.72 0.70 -7.42
N TYR A 292 -0.85 1.50 -6.80
CA TYR A 292 -0.72 1.70 -5.37
C TYR A 292 -1.22 3.10 -5.00
N VAL A 293 -2.28 3.20 -4.19
CA VAL A 293 -2.94 4.47 -3.87
C VAL A 293 -2.93 4.75 -2.37
N LEU A 294 -2.83 6.02 -1.99
CA LEU A 294 -2.93 6.48 -0.61
C LEU A 294 -4.39 6.77 -0.25
N GLY A 295 -5.07 5.83 0.33
CA GLY A 295 -6.50 5.89 0.59
C GLY A 295 -7.32 5.47 -0.63
N PRO A 296 -7.87 6.37 -1.48
CA PRO A 296 -7.86 7.85 -1.37
C PRO A 296 -8.81 8.42 -0.32
N LEU A 297 -8.43 9.57 0.24
CA LEU A 297 -9.28 10.36 1.11
C LEU A 297 -10.31 11.12 0.26
N VAL A 298 -11.58 10.95 0.59
CA VAL A 298 -12.71 11.47 -0.21
C VAL A 298 -13.31 12.77 0.33
N THR A 299 -12.77 13.26 1.43
CA THR A 299 -13.09 14.55 2.04
C THR A 299 -11.92 15.03 2.90
N ASP A 300 -11.71 16.35 2.96
CA ASP A 300 -10.61 16.96 3.71
C ASP A 300 -11.00 17.32 5.16
N ILE A 301 -12.28 17.14 5.55
CA ILE A 301 -12.76 17.46 6.91
C ILE A 301 -12.65 16.29 7.89
N GLY A 302 -12.05 15.16 7.46
CA GLY A 302 -12.00 13.92 8.21
C GLY A 302 -10.84 13.81 9.20
N ALA A 303 -10.12 14.88 9.51
CA ALA A 303 -8.97 14.83 10.43
C ALA A 303 -9.32 14.15 11.76
N GLY A 304 -8.52 13.18 12.18
CA GLY A 304 -8.82 12.26 13.28
C GLY A 304 -9.65 11.02 12.88
N TYR A 305 -10.23 11.02 11.69
CA TYR A 305 -11.02 9.93 11.11
C TYR A 305 -10.59 9.60 9.68
N ASP A 306 -9.39 9.98 9.29
CA ASP A 306 -8.90 9.81 7.93
C ASP A 306 -8.79 8.34 7.48
N HIS A 307 -8.65 7.40 8.42
CA HIS A 307 -8.77 5.97 8.15
C HIS A 307 -10.17 5.59 7.61
N ILE A 308 -11.24 6.29 8.01
CA ILE A 308 -12.60 6.09 7.48
C ILE A 308 -12.71 6.70 6.09
N THR A 309 -12.26 7.95 5.90
CA THR A 309 -12.31 8.62 4.59
C THR A 309 -11.48 7.86 3.56
N GLY A 310 -10.30 7.38 3.96
CA GLY A 310 -9.42 6.54 3.16
C GLY A 310 -10.03 5.17 2.83
N ALA A 311 -10.75 4.55 3.76
CA ALA A 311 -11.43 3.28 3.49
C ALA A 311 -12.56 3.43 2.46
N ILE A 312 -13.34 4.52 2.52
CA ILE A 312 -14.38 4.81 1.53
C ILE A 312 -13.78 4.92 0.13
N GLY A 313 -12.77 5.76 -0.03
CA GLY A 313 -12.10 5.96 -1.31
C GLY A 313 -11.31 4.74 -1.77
N GLY A 314 -10.65 4.04 -0.84
CA GLY A 314 -9.90 2.82 -1.10
C GLY A 314 -10.77 1.69 -1.64
N ALA A 315 -11.98 1.51 -1.10
CA ALA A 315 -12.93 0.53 -1.60
C ALA A 315 -13.32 0.82 -3.07
N LEU A 316 -13.61 2.09 -3.39
CA LEU A 316 -13.91 2.49 -4.76
C LEU A 316 -12.70 2.37 -5.69
N ALA A 317 -11.53 2.85 -5.27
CA ALA A 317 -10.33 2.76 -6.08
C ALA A 317 -9.98 1.30 -6.40
N ALA A 318 -10.03 0.41 -5.39
CA ALA A 318 -9.77 -1.01 -5.59
C ALA A 318 -10.83 -1.68 -6.46
N MET A 319 -12.11 -1.33 -6.32
CA MET A 319 -13.19 -1.82 -7.18
C MET A 319 -12.97 -1.46 -8.65
N TYR A 320 -12.43 -0.28 -8.93
CA TYR A 320 -12.14 0.17 -10.29
C TYR A 320 -10.77 -0.27 -10.82
N GLY A 321 -9.91 -0.89 -9.99
CA GLY A 321 -8.69 -1.52 -10.45
C GLY A 321 -7.41 -1.13 -9.74
N ALA A 322 -7.44 -0.36 -8.64
CA ALA A 322 -6.28 -0.25 -7.77
C ALA A 322 -6.01 -1.60 -7.11
N ASP A 323 -4.74 -1.97 -7.01
CA ASP A 323 -4.32 -3.31 -6.57
C ASP A 323 -3.76 -3.29 -5.15
N PHE A 324 -3.36 -2.13 -4.68
CA PHE A 324 -2.60 -1.95 -3.46
C PHE A 324 -3.01 -0.66 -2.76
N LEU A 325 -3.43 -0.77 -1.50
CA LEU A 325 -3.88 0.34 -0.68
C LEU A 325 -2.81 0.68 0.34
N CYS A 326 -2.30 1.90 0.31
CA CYS A 326 -1.62 2.46 1.46
C CYS A 326 -2.65 2.75 2.53
N TYR A 327 -2.44 2.24 3.72
CA TYR A 327 -3.30 2.56 4.84
C TYR A 327 -3.26 4.06 5.17
N VAL A 328 -4.33 4.54 5.75
CA VAL A 328 -4.40 5.87 6.37
C VAL A 328 -4.79 5.67 7.83
N THR A 329 -4.18 6.41 8.74
CA THR A 329 -4.42 6.29 10.18
C THR A 329 -5.31 7.41 10.72
N PRO A 330 -5.90 7.27 11.93
CA PRO A 330 -6.56 8.38 12.59
C PRO A 330 -5.66 9.61 12.78
N SER A 331 -4.36 9.39 12.91
CA SER A 331 -3.35 10.43 13.14
C SER A 331 -2.89 11.14 11.86
N GLU A 332 -3.37 10.72 10.68
CA GLU A 332 -3.01 11.37 9.41
C GLU A 332 -3.26 12.88 9.50
N HIS A 333 -2.34 13.67 8.96
CA HIS A 333 -2.32 15.15 9.03
C HIS A 333 -2.21 15.76 10.45
N LEU A 334 -2.20 14.96 11.52
CA LEU A 334 -2.21 15.45 12.91
C LEU A 334 -0.94 15.14 13.68
N SER A 335 -0.43 13.90 13.59
CA SER A 335 0.74 13.45 14.36
C SER A 335 1.37 12.18 13.78
N LEU A 336 2.51 11.80 14.33
CA LEU A 336 3.09 10.47 14.06
C LEU A 336 2.19 9.39 14.66
N PRO A 337 1.77 8.37 13.89
CA PRO A 337 0.88 7.33 14.39
C PRO A 337 1.53 6.48 15.49
N ASP A 338 0.74 6.11 16.48
CA ASP A 338 1.10 5.12 17.48
C ASP A 338 0.70 3.68 17.03
N VAL A 339 0.88 2.70 17.92
CA VAL A 339 0.58 1.29 17.65
C VAL A 339 -0.90 1.05 17.36
N GLU A 340 -1.79 1.75 18.08
CA GLU A 340 -3.24 1.60 17.91
C GLU A 340 -3.73 2.28 16.62
N ASP A 341 -3.16 3.43 16.29
CA ASP A 341 -3.41 4.11 15.01
C ASP A 341 -3.06 3.21 13.81
N VAL A 342 -1.89 2.55 13.87
CA VAL A 342 -1.47 1.57 12.86
C VAL A 342 -2.49 0.44 12.75
N ARG A 343 -2.93 -0.11 13.86
CA ARG A 343 -3.93 -1.19 13.91
C ARG A 343 -5.23 -0.78 13.25
N GLN A 344 -5.77 0.40 13.62
CA GLN A 344 -7.01 0.93 13.07
C GLN A 344 -6.91 1.22 11.57
N GLY A 345 -5.80 1.81 11.12
CA GLY A 345 -5.56 2.10 9.71
C GLY A 345 -5.52 0.84 8.84
N VAL A 346 -4.80 -0.21 9.30
CA VAL A 346 -4.75 -1.49 8.58
C VAL A 346 -6.11 -2.16 8.52
N ILE A 347 -6.85 -2.20 9.63
CA ILE A 347 -8.19 -2.79 9.67
C ILE A 347 -9.14 -2.07 8.70
N ALA A 348 -9.16 -0.74 8.72
CA ALA A 348 -9.99 0.06 7.82
C ALA A 348 -9.68 -0.22 6.34
N SER A 349 -8.39 -0.26 5.98
CA SER A 349 -7.94 -0.54 4.61
C SER A 349 -8.22 -1.99 4.19
N ARG A 350 -8.13 -2.95 5.11
CA ARG A 350 -8.50 -4.35 4.84
C ARG A 350 -10.00 -4.52 4.59
N ILE A 351 -10.84 -3.81 5.34
CA ILE A 351 -12.29 -3.80 5.10
C ILE A 351 -12.58 -3.22 3.71
N ALA A 352 -11.92 -2.11 3.36
CA ALA A 352 -12.05 -1.48 2.05
C ALA A 352 -11.64 -2.43 0.92
N GLY A 353 -10.45 -3.04 1.03
CA GLY A 353 -9.94 -4.00 0.05
C GLY A 353 -10.85 -5.21 -0.10
N HIS A 354 -11.32 -5.79 1.00
CA HIS A 354 -12.23 -6.94 0.97
C HIS A 354 -13.59 -6.61 0.31
N ALA A 355 -14.16 -5.46 0.63
CA ALA A 355 -15.40 -5.01 -0.02
C ALA A 355 -15.22 -4.85 -1.55
N ALA A 356 -14.09 -4.33 -1.97
CA ALA A 356 -13.75 -4.22 -3.38
C ALA A 356 -13.52 -5.59 -4.04
N ASP A 357 -12.87 -6.52 -3.33
CA ASP A 357 -12.60 -7.88 -3.82
C ASP A 357 -13.88 -8.66 -4.08
N ILE A 358 -14.90 -8.50 -3.21
CA ILE A 358 -16.24 -9.04 -3.45
C ILE A 358 -16.84 -8.44 -4.72
N ALA A 359 -16.78 -7.12 -4.88
CA ALA A 359 -17.34 -6.42 -6.04
C ALA A 359 -16.65 -6.80 -7.36
N LYS A 360 -15.33 -7.03 -7.32
CA LYS A 360 -14.53 -7.50 -8.48
C LYS A 360 -14.73 -8.99 -8.78
N GLY A 361 -15.37 -9.77 -7.89
CA GLY A 361 -15.50 -11.21 -8.01
C GLY A 361 -14.18 -11.97 -7.80
N VAL A 362 -13.29 -11.46 -6.94
CA VAL A 362 -12.06 -12.16 -6.56
C VAL A 362 -12.41 -13.51 -5.96
N LYS A 363 -11.73 -14.56 -6.40
CA LYS A 363 -12.03 -15.95 -6.02
C LYS A 363 -11.98 -16.13 -4.50
N GLY A 364 -13.09 -16.61 -3.93
CA GLY A 364 -13.20 -16.91 -2.49
C GLY A 364 -13.49 -15.69 -1.60
N ALA A 365 -13.54 -14.46 -2.12
CA ALA A 365 -13.85 -13.28 -1.31
C ALA A 365 -15.24 -13.40 -0.67
N MET A 366 -16.28 -13.69 -1.46
CA MET A 366 -17.66 -13.86 -0.96
C MET A 366 -17.82 -15.07 -0.01
N ASP A 367 -16.99 -16.09 -0.16
CA ASP A 367 -17.09 -17.31 0.70
C ASP A 367 -16.88 -16.99 2.18
N TRP A 368 -16.04 -16.00 2.48
CA TRP A 368 -15.82 -15.55 3.85
C TRP A 368 -17.07 -14.90 4.45
N ASP A 369 -17.75 -14.04 3.70
CA ASP A 369 -19.01 -13.41 4.13
C ASP A 369 -20.16 -14.41 4.24
N ILE A 370 -20.21 -15.41 3.36
CA ILE A 370 -21.19 -16.52 3.45
C ILE A 370 -20.98 -17.30 4.75
N LYS A 371 -19.73 -17.65 5.10
CA LYS A 371 -19.42 -18.31 6.39
C LYS A 371 -19.86 -17.47 7.57
N MET A 372 -19.58 -16.16 7.55
CA MET A 372 -20.04 -15.23 8.58
C MET A 372 -21.57 -15.17 8.67
N ALA A 373 -22.27 -15.17 7.53
CA ALA A 373 -23.73 -15.17 7.50
C ALA A 373 -24.32 -16.45 8.13
N HIS A 374 -23.72 -17.60 7.88
CA HIS A 374 -24.11 -18.88 8.53
C HIS A 374 -23.88 -18.83 10.05
N ALA A 375 -22.73 -18.36 10.50
CA ALA A 375 -22.41 -18.21 11.91
C ALA A 375 -23.38 -17.24 12.62
N ARG A 376 -23.76 -16.12 11.96
CA ARG A 376 -24.76 -15.18 12.44
C ARG A 376 -26.14 -15.81 12.57
N LYS A 377 -26.58 -16.56 11.56
CA LYS A 377 -27.88 -17.26 11.58
C LYS A 377 -27.94 -18.28 12.70
N ALA A 378 -26.85 -18.98 12.96
CA ALA A 378 -26.75 -19.96 14.03
C ALA A 378 -26.60 -19.33 15.44
N LEU A 379 -26.44 -18.02 15.54
CA LEU A 379 -26.06 -17.29 16.77
C LEU A 379 -24.79 -17.84 17.42
N ASP A 380 -23.91 -18.43 16.62
CA ASP A 380 -22.61 -18.94 17.06
C ASP A 380 -21.60 -17.80 17.17
N TRP A 381 -21.49 -17.25 18.36
CA TRP A 381 -20.64 -16.07 18.65
C TRP A 381 -19.15 -16.40 18.54
N GLU A 382 -18.75 -17.61 18.84
CA GLU A 382 -17.36 -18.01 18.73
C GLU A 382 -16.94 -18.20 17.27
N ALA A 383 -17.78 -18.82 16.44
CA ALA A 383 -17.55 -18.91 15.02
C ALA A 383 -17.53 -17.51 14.36
N GLN A 384 -18.46 -16.61 14.76
CA GLN A 384 -18.44 -15.22 14.30
C GLN A 384 -17.13 -14.53 14.67
N ALA A 385 -16.69 -14.64 15.93
CA ALA A 385 -15.45 -14.02 16.39
C ALA A 385 -14.24 -14.52 15.57
N LYS A 386 -14.12 -15.83 15.34
CA LYS A 386 -13.04 -16.42 14.54
C LYS A 386 -13.01 -15.94 13.08
N LEU A 387 -14.16 -15.55 12.53
CA LEU A 387 -14.29 -15.05 11.18
C LEU A 387 -14.07 -13.54 11.06
N THR A 388 -13.89 -12.80 12.17
CA THR A 388 -13.58 -11.35 12.10
C THR A 388 -12.11 -11.10 11.85
N LEU A 389 -11.79 -9.88 11.42
CA LEU A 389 -10.41 -9.41 11.26
C LEU A 389 -9.66 -9.34 12.61
N THR A 390 -10.40 -9.16 13.71
CA THR A 390 -9.87 -9.01 15.07
C THR A 390 -10.71 -9.83 16.06
N PRO A 391 -10.48 -11.15 16.16
CA PRO A 391 -11.28 -12.05 16.98
C PRO A 391 -11.43 -11.62 18.44
N ASP A 392 -10.34 -11.21 19.08
CA ASP A 392 -10.36 -10.84 20.50
C ASP A 392 -11.15 -9.56 20.77
N TYR A 393 -11.03 -8.56 19.88
CA TYR A 393 -11.84 -7.35 19.97
C TYR A 393 -13.34 -7.67 19.80
N SER A 394 -13.68 -8.53 18.86
CA SER A 394 -15.06 -8.97 18.64
C SER A 394 -15.64 -9.67 19.90
N ARG A 395 -14.87 -10.56 20.53
CA ARG A 395 -15.26 -11.20 21.81
C ARG A 395 -15.44 -10.16 22.93
N GLN A 396 -14.53 -9.19 23.06
CA GLN A 396 -14.63 -8.12 24.04
C GLN A 396 -15.89 -7.27 23.85
N VAL A 397 -16.19 -6.87 22.62
CA VAL A 397 -17.40 -6.08 22.30
C VAL A 397 -18.66 -6.88 22.64
N HIS A 398 -18.72 -8.15 22.27
CA HIS A 398 -19.87 -9.00 22.60
C HIS A 398 -20.05 -9.16 24.12
N ALA A 399 -18.95 -9.35 24.85
CA ALA A 399 -18.97 -9.58 26.30
C ALA A 399 -19.37 -8.33 27.12
N LYS A 400 -19.19 -7.09 26.59
CA LYS A 400 -19.51 -5.85 27.32
C LYS A 400 -20.95 -5.80 27.85
N HIS A 401 -21.88 -6.41 27.15
CA HIS A 401 -23.30 -6.38 27.46
C HIS A 401 -23.93 -7.77 27.30
N ALA A 402 -23.21 -8.85 27.67
CA ALA A 402 -23.74 -10.19 27.61
C ALA A 402 -24.97 -10.35 28.53
N SER A 403 -26.12 -10.66 27.93
CA SER A 403 -27.39 -10.81 28.65
C SER A 403 -27.63 -12.20 29.21
N GLY A 404 -26.68 -13.12 29.02
CA GLY A 404 -26.83 -14.54 29.42
C GLY A 404 -27.78 -15.35 28.52
N GLY A 405 -28.38 -14.75 27.51
CA GLY A 405 -29.21 -15.40 26.50
C GLY A 405 -28.43 -15.76 25.22
N GLU A 406 -29.05 -16.55 24.34
CA GLU A 406 -28.45 -16.94 23.03
C GLU A 406 -28.29 -15.75 22.07
N ALA A 407 -29.20 -14.79 22.09
CA ALA A 407 -29.17 -13.61 21.26
C ALA A 407 -28.30 -12.49 21.88
N CYS A 408 -27.77 -11.57 21.04
CA CYS A 408 -27.03 -10.42 21.54
C CYS A 408 -27.97 -9.43 22.29
N SER A 409 -27.40 -8.60 23.16
CA SER A 409 -28.12 -7.63 23.98
C SER A 409 -28.87 -6.54 23.18
N MET A 410 -28.61 -6.39 21.88
CA MET A 410 -29.33 -5.43 21.02
C MET A 410 -30.79 -5.84 20.81
N CYS A 411 -31.07 -7.12 20.54
CA CYS A 411 -32.39 -7.63 20.23
C CYS A 411 -33.00 -8.50 21.35
N GLY A 412 -32.14 -9.21 22.10
CA GLY A 412 -32.59 -10.14 23.15
C GLY A 412 -33.59 -11.17 22.60
N ASP A 413 -34.74 -11.31 23.30
CA ASP A 413 -35.80 -12.23 22.92
C ASP A 413 -36.52 -11.88 21.60
N TYR A 414 -36.35 -10.65 21.12
CA TYR A 414 -36.91 -10.17 19.84
C TYR A 414 -35.97 -10.31 18.68
N CYS A 415 -34.95 -11.14 18.78
CA CYS A 415 -34.00 -11.40 17.68
C CYS A 415 -34.71 -11.87 16.43
N ALA A 416 -34.64 -11.11 15.36
CA ALA A 416 -35.34 -11.42 14.10
C ALA A 416 -34.96 -12.79 13.54
N MET A 417 -33.67 -13.19 13.65
CA MET A 417 -33.22 -14.51 13.18
C MET A 417 -33.83 -15.65 14.00
N LYS A 418 -33.99 -15.45 15.33
CA LYS A 418 -34.63 -16.43 16.21
C LYS A 418 -36.12 -16.54 15.91
N VAL A 419 -36.83 -15.42 15.91
CA VAL A 419 -38.30 -15.36 15.65
C VAL A 419 -38.64 -15.95 14.29
N VAL A 420 -37.94 -15.55 13.22
CA VAL A 420 -38.21 -16.07 11.88
C VAL A 420 -37.86 -17.57 11.77
N GLY A 421 -36.78 -18.01 12.42
CA GLY A 421 -36.39 -19.44 12.47
C GLY A 421 -37.47 -20.31 13.07
N GLU A 422 -38.11 -19.85 14.14
CA GLU A 422 -39.23 -20.58 14.80
C GLU A 422 -40.48 -20.71 13.89
N TYR A 423 -40.84 -19.61 13.16
CA TYR A 423 -42.01 -19.63 12.30
C TYR A 423 -41.84 -20.31 10.95
N LEU A 424 -40.63 -20.24 10.35
CA LEU A 424 -40.35 -20.84 9.05
C LEU A 424 -39.99 -22.34 9.14
N ASN A 425 -39.78 -22.88 10.35
CA ASN A 425 -39.28 -24.27 10.56
C ASN A 425 -38.04 -24.61 9.72
N ILE A 426 -37.19 -23.61 9.43
CA ILE A 426 -35.96 -23.80 8.69
C ILE A 426 -34.84 -24.08 9.70
N PRO A 427 -34.30 -25.31 9.73
CA PRO A 427 -33.18 -25.61 10.63
C PRO A 427 -32.03 -24.67 10.34
N ALA A 428 -31.33 -24.20 11.38
CA ALA A 428 -30.05 -23.48 11.20
C ALA A 428 -29.10 -24.41 10.45
N PRO A 429 -28.45 -23.97 9.36
CA PRO A 429 -27.47 -24.80 8.68
C PRO A 429 -26.34 -25.08 9.66
N ALA A 430 -25.95 -26.35 9.78
CA ALA A 430 -24.74 -26.70 10.50
C ALA A 430 -23.56 -25.97 9.86
N CYS A 431 -22.70 -25.35 10.67
CA CYS A 431 -21.43 -24.82 10.18
C CYS A 431 -20.67 -26.02 9.57
N GLN A 432 -20.46 -26.01 8.26
CA GLN A 432 -19.52 -26.92 7.61
C GLN A 432 -18.13 -26.33 7.83
N ASP A 433 -17.23 -27.11 8.43
CA ASP A 433 -15.82 -26.81 8.70
C ASP A 433 -15.04 -26.41 7.45
#